data_2ced821efd0322355f1cdc4297994eba
#
_entry.id   2ced821efd0322355f1cdc4297994eba
#
_cell.length_a   1.000
_cell.length_b   1.000
_cell.length_c   1.000
_cell.angle_alpha   90.00
_cell.angle_beta   90.00
_cell.angle_gamma   90.00
#
_symmetry.space_group_name_H-M   'P 1'
#
loop_
_entity.id
_entity.type
_entity.pdbx_description
1 polymer ?
#
loop_
_entity_poly.entity_id
_entity_poly.type
_entity_poly.pdbx_seq_one_letter_code
_entity_poly.pdbx_strand_id
1 'polypeptide(L)'
;MPEMYLDVDVALTEVPVNILALTDDTDFKTREVAIAYNQAGMDLVWNFVTSAGVQTQTAVTPTTAGDYDWVHAGDGMYVIESPASGGASINNDTEGYGWFTGICTGVLHWRGPTIGFRDAGLNDLLLDSAYSATRGLVGTALPAATADAAGGLAISDAGGLDLDAKLANTNEITVARMCALTDWINGGRLDLIIDLINAATTGLAGAAMRGTDG
;
A
#
# COMPACT_ATOMS: atom_id res chain seq x y z
N MET A 1 2.10 -0.40 30.87
CA MET A 1 2.35 -0.46 29.41
C MET A 1 1.64 -1.70 28.90
N PRO A 2 1.08 -1.68 27.69
CA PRO A 2 0.53 -2.89 27.07
C PRO A 2 1.59 -3.99 26.97
N GLU A 3 1.17 -5.23 27.19
CA GLU A 3 2.06 -6.39 27.10
C GLU A 3 2.21 -6.89 25.66
N MET A 4 1.22 -6.63 24.83
CA MET A 4 1.26 -6.88 23.40
C MET A 4 0.61 -5.74 22.63
N TYR A 5 1.02 -5.57 21.38
CA TYR A 5 0.42 -4.63 20.46
C TYR A 5 -0.10 -5.38 19.24
N LEU A 6 -1.28 -5.00 18.83
CA LEU A 6 -1.98 -5.55 17.68
C LEU A 6 -2.36 -4.41 16.77
N ASP A 7 -2.44 -4.69 15.48
CA ASP A 7 -2.95 -3.73 14.53
C ASP A 7 -4.48 -3.68 14.63
N VAL A 8 -5.06 -2.50 14.48
CA VAL A 8 -6.50 -2.37 14.25
C VAL A 8 -6.88 -3.12 12.97
N ASP A 9 -8.11 -3.52 12.82
CA ASP A 9 -8.63 -4.25 11.64
C ASP A 9 -8.08 -5.68 11.44
N VAL A 10 -7.29 -6.21 12.38
CA VAL A 10 -6.84 -7.59 12.33
C VAL A 10 -7.79 -8.50 13.12
N ALA A 11 -8.24 -9.57 12.50
CA ALA A 11 -8.95 -10.64 13.20
C ALA A 11 -7.99 -11.35 14.15
N LEU A 12 -8.31 -11.34 15.44
CA LEU A 12 -7.50 -11.94 16.48
C LEU A 12 -8.13 -13.24 16.92
N THR A 13 -7.52 -14.36 16.58
CA THR A 13 -8.09 -15.67 16.84
C THR A 13 -7.95 -16.13 18.29
N GLU A 14 -6.95 -15.67 19.01
CA GLU A 14 -6.72 -16.15 20.39
C GLU A 14 -6.10 -15.05 21.26
N VAL A 15 -6.94 -14.34 21.97
CA VAL A 15 -6.52 -13.31 22.92
C VAL A 15 -6.54 -13.86 24.34
N PRO A 16 -5.46 -13.73 25.13
CA PRO A 16 -5.45 -14.17 26.53
C PRO A 16 -6.49 -13.43 27.36
N VAL A 17 -7.31 -14.17 28.09
CA VAL A 17 -8.33 -13.58 28.98
C VAL A 17 -7.79 -13.31 30.38
N ASN A 18 -6.74 -13.99 30.78
CA ASN A 18 -6.15 -13.89 32.11
C ASN A 18 -4.62 -13.88 32.08
N ILE A 19 -3.99 -13.22 33.03
CA ILE A 19 -2.53 -13.17 33.20
C ILE A 19 -2.05 -14.37 34.04
N LEU A 20 -2.79 -14.70 35.09
CA LEU A 20 -2.51 -15.79 35.97
C LEU A 20 -3.55 -16.90 35.77
N ALA A 21 -3.17 -18.13 36.00
CA ALA A 21 -4.11 -19.23 35.97
C ALA A 21 -5.34 -18.94 36.80
N LEU A 22 -6.52 -19.24 36.26
CA LEU A 22 -7.77 -19.17 37.04
C LEU A 22 -7.65 -20.08 38.24
N THR A 23 -8.00 -19.54 39.37
CA THR A 23 -7.79 -20.20 40.67
C THR A 23 -9.12 -20.36 41.39
N ASP A 24 -9.32 -21.52 42.03
CA ASP A 24 -10.48 -21.84 42.86
C ASP A 24 -10.66 -20.77 43.95
N ASP A 25 -11.90 -20.34 44.16
CA ASP A 25 -12.27 -19.30 45.12
C ASP A 25 -12.37 -19.81 46.56
N THR A 26 -12.27 -21.13 46.76
CA THR A 26 -12.38 -21.77 48.07
C THR A 26 -11.02 -22.06 48.69
N ASP A 27 -10.10 -22.67 47.94
CA ASP A 27 -8.78 -23.05 48.43
C ASP A 27 -7.66 -22.05 48.05
N PHE A 28 -7.95 -21.11 47.11
CA PHE A 28 -7.02 -20.08 46.63
C PHE A 28 -5.72 -20.61 46.04
N LYS A 29 -5.71 -21.87 45.63
CA LYS A 29 -4.50 -22.56 45.19
C LYS A 29 -4.71 -23.44 43.97
N THR A 30 -5.82 -24.17 43.92
CA THR A 30 -6.09 -25.11 42.82
C THR A 30 -6.38 -24.32 41.53
N ARG A 31 -5.76 -24.75 40.46
CA ARG A 31 -6.03 -24.16 39.13
C ARG A 31 -7.30 -24.70 38.52
N GLU A 32 -8.13 -23.82 38.03
CA GLU A 32 -9.37 -24.20 37.37
C GLU A 32 -9.13 -24.48 35.89
N VAL A 33 -9.20 -25.77 35.54
CA VAL A 33 -8.88 -26.26 34.18
C VAL A 33 -10.11 -26.67 33.39
N ALA A 34 -11.31 -26.53 33.94
CA ALA A 34 -12.55 -27.00 33.38
C ALA A 34 -13.65 -25.92 33.34
N ILE A 35 -13.29 -24.65 33.30
CA ILE A 35 -14.24 -23.53 33.18
C ILE A 35 -14.81 -23.51 31.78
N ALA A 36 -16.10 -23.81 31.69
CA ALA A 36 -16.83 -23.77 30.43
C ALA A 36 -17.18 -22.34 30.06
N TYR A 37 -17.37 -22.10 28.75
CA TYR A 37 -17.80 -20.80 28.21
C TYR A 37 -19.08 -20.26 28.87
N ASN A 38 -19.98 -21.16 29.29
CA ASN A 38 -21.25 -20.84 29.93
C ASN A 38 -21.24 -21.19 31.45
N GLN A 39 -20.08 -21.17 32.10
CA GLN A 39 -19.96 -21.37 33.53
C GLN A 39 -20.96 -20.48 34.27
N ALA A 40 -21.58 -21.05 35.32
CA ALA A 40 -22.52 -20.28 36.13
C ALA A 40 -21.88 -18.99 36.65
N GLY A 41 -22.59 -17.89 36.56
CA GLY A 41 -22.10 -16.58 37.00
C GLY A 41 -20.97 -16.02 36.12
N MET A 42 -20.75 -16.54 34.93
CA MET A 42 -19.78 -15.97 33.99
C MET A 42 -20.17 -14.53 33.64
N ASP A 43 -19.31 -13.62 34.05
CA ASP A 43 -19.38 -12.20 33.70
C ASP A 43 -18.00 -11.75 33.21
N LEU A 44 -17.86 -11.64 31.90
CA LEU A 44 -16.64 -11.22 31.22
C LEU A 44 -16.85 -9.86 30.62
N VAL A 45 -15.98 -8.93 30.95
CA VAL A 45 -16.06 -7.55 30.50
C VAL A 45 -14.78 -7.16 29.79
N TRP A 46 -14.92 -6.63 28.60
CA TRP A 46 -13.85 -5.96 27.89
C TRP A 46 -13.81 -4.49 28.27
N ASN A 47 -12.67 -4.08 28.82
CA ASN A 47 -12.39 -2.70 29.15
C ASN A 47 -11.47 -2.13 28.08
N PHE A 48 -11.82 -0.98 27.52
CA PHE A 48 -11.03 -0.35 26.49
C PHE A 48 -10.86 1.14 26.76
N VAL A 49 -9.67 1.65 26.53
CA VAL A 49 -9.34 3.08 26.61
C VAL A 49 -8.76 3.51 25.29
N THR A 50 -9.42 4.44 24.63
CA THR A 50 -8.97 5.00 23.36
C THR A 50 -7.70 5.84 23.53
N SER A 51 -6.98 6.11 22.46
CA SER A 51 -5.85 7.07 22.46
C SER A 51 -6.25 8.49 22.91
N ALA A 52 -7.53 8.86 22.78
CA ALA A 52 -8.09 10.10 23.30
C ALA A 52 -8.46 10.04 24.79
N GLY A 53 -8.24 8.90 25.47
CA GLY A 53 -8.52 8.74 26.90
C GLY A 53 -9.99 8.40 27.22
N VAL A 54 -10.82 8.08 26.24
CA VAL A 54 -12.20 7.66 26.46
C VAL A 54 -12.21 6.19 26.89
N GLN A 55 -12.81 5.90 28.04
CA GLN A 55 -12.94 4.54 28.56
C GLN A 55 -14.33 3.98 28.24
N THR A 56 -14.36 2.75 27.75
CA THR A 56 -15.58 1.96 27.54
C THR A 56 -15.48 0.62 28.22
N GLN A 57 -16.64 0.06 28.61
CA GLN A 57 -16.77 -1.28 29.15
C GLN A 57 -17.86 -2.00 28.37
N THR A 58 -17.51 -3.16 27.84
CA THR A 58 -18.42 -3.95 27.01
C THR A 58 -18.54 -5.35 27.60
N ALA A 59 -19.76 -5.76 27.96
CA ALA A 59 -20.01 -7.13 28.39
C ALA A 59 -19.80 -8.08 27.21
N VAL A 60 -19.04 -9.14 27.44
CA VAL A 60 -18.71 -10.16 26.44
C VAL A 60 -19.34 -11.48 26.89
N THR A 61 -20.06 -12.13 25.99
CA THR A 61 -20.61 -13.46 26.22
C THR A 61 -19.76 -14.49 25.49
N PRO A 62 -18.98 -15.32 26.18
CA PRO A 62 -18.21 -16.37 25.54
C PRO A 62 -19.10 -17.37 24.80
N THR A 63 -18.57 -17.96 23.75
CA THR A 63 -19.24 -18.95 22.88
C THR A 63 -18.38 -20.22 22.74
N THR A 64 -18.81 -21.13 21.89
CA THR A 64 -18.09 -22.40 21.61
C THR A 64 -17.48 -22.43 20.21
N ALA A 65 -17.69 -21.42 19.42
CA ALA A 65 -17.14 -21.31 18.06
C ALA A 65 -17.35 -19.90 17.50
N GLY A 66 -16.40 -19.44 16.71
CA GLY A 66 -16.43 -18.12 16.08
C GLY A 66 -16.15 -17.01 17.11
N ASP A 67 -16.75 -15.84 16.89
CA ASP A 67 -16.55 -14.68 17.75
C ASP A 67 -16.79 -15.05 19.22
N TYR A 68 -15.80 -14.74 20.06
CA TYR A 68 -15.79 -15.04 21.49
C TYR A 68 -15.69 -16.53 21.83
N ASP A 69 -15.14 -17.36 20.94
CA ASP A 69 -14.86 -18.75 21.26
C ASP A 69 -13.89 -18.84 22.46
N TRP A 70 -14.36 -19.54 23.50
CA TRP A 70 -13.65 -19.67 24.77
C TRP A 70 -12.92 -21.00 24.82
N VAL A 71 -11.59 -20.94 24.82
CA VAL A 71 -10.74 -22.13 24.80
C VAL A 71 -9.83 -22.21 26.01
N HIS A 72 -9.77 -23.38 26.65
CA HIS A 72 -8.75 -23.65 27.64
C HIS A 72 -7.41 -23.95 26.97
N ALA A 73 -6.45 -23.04 27.15
CA ALA A 73 -5.10 -23.17 26.59
C ALA A 73 -4.14 -24.05 27.38
N GLY A 74 -4.60 -24.54 28.55
CA GLY A 74 -3.83 -25.38 29.47
C GLY A 74 -3.57 -24.71 30.82
N ASP A 75 -3.40 -25.51 31.86
CA ASP A 75 -2.97 -25.04 33.18
C ASP A 75 -3.81 -23.91 33.82
N GLY A 76 -5.10 -23.80 33.45
CA GLY A 76 -5.97 -22.72 33.93
C GLY A 76 -5.80 -21.41 33.18
N MET A 77 -5.10 -21.44 32.07
CA MET A 77 -5.02 -20.33 31.10
C MET A 77 -6.12 -20.47 30.04
N TYR A 78 -6.75 -19.38 29.69
CA TYR A 78 -7.85 -19.34 28.73
C TYR A 78 -7.60 -18.26 27.69
N VAL A 79 -8.07 -18.51 26.51
CA VAL A 79 -8.07 -17.58 25.39
C VAL A 79 -9.49 -17.38 24.88
N ILE A 80 -9.72 -16.27 24.24
CA ILE A 80 -10.99 -15.93 23.60
C ILE A 80 -10.72 -15.46 22.17
N GLU A 81 -11.56 -15.89 21.24
CA GLU A 81 -11.52 -15.33 19.89
C GLU A 81 -12.15 -13.93 19.88
N SER A 82 -11.38 -12.96 19.45
CA SER A 82 -11.89 -11.62 19.24
C SER A 82 -12.65 -11.54 17.91
N PRO A 83 -13.77 -10.78 17.85
CA PRO A 83 -14.43 -10.57 16.60
C PRO A 83 -13.51 -9.90 15.59
N ALA A 84 -13.76 -10.14 14.31
CA ALA A 84 -13.11 -9.43 13.23
C ALA A 84 -13.37 -7.91 13.32
N SER A 85 -12.60 -7.16 12.57
CA SER A 85 -12.76 -5.71 12.44
C SER A 85 -14.24 -5.29 12.37
N GLY A 86 -14.63 -4.28 13.13
CA GLY A 86 -16.03 -3.84 13.25
C GLY A 86 -16.86 -4.58 14.31
N GLY A 87 -16.28 -5.52 15.06
CA GLY A 87 -16.95 -6.17 16.19
C GLY A 87 -17.30 -5.18 17.28
N ALA A 88 -18.58 -5.15 17.67
CA ALA A 88 -19.09 -4.15 18.62
C ALA A 88 -18.57 -4.32 20.04
N SER A 89 -18.12 -5.52 20.43
CA SER A 89 -17.79 -5.86 21.81
C SER A 89 -16.31 -5.72 22.16
N ILE A 90 -15.43 -5.95 21.20
CA ILE A 90 -13.99 -5.67 21.32
C ILE A 90 -13.63 -4.70 20.22
N ASN A 91 -13.26 -3.50 20.61
CA ASN A 91 -12.91 -2.47 19.64
C ASN A 91 -11.48 -2.67 19.16
N ASN A 92 -11.35 -3.18 17.95
CA ASN A 92 -10.09 -3.26 17.22
C ASN A 92 -10.00 -2.24 16.06
N ASP A 93 -11.02 -1.38 15.89
CA ASP A 93 -11.06 -0.35 14.85
C ASP A 93 -10.45 0.98 15.31
N THR A 94 -10.14 1.12 16.58
CA THR A 94 -9.66 2.38 17.18
C THR A 94 -8.38 2.16 17.94
N GLU A 95 -7.42 3.06 17.78
CA GLU A 95 -6.21 3.06 18.58
C GLU A 95 -6.50 3.20 20.08
N GLY A 96 -5.78 2.43 20.88
CA GLY A 96 -5.92 2.44 22.31
C GLY A 96 -5.32 1.22 22.97
N TYR A 97 -5.85 0.87 24.13
CA TYR A 97 -5.48 -0.33 24.83
C TYR A 97 -6.66 -0.88 25.64
N GLY A 98 -6.70 -2.18 25.80
CA GLY A 98 -7.77 -2.83 26.54
C GLY A 98 -7.30 -4.07 27.29
N TRP A 99 -8.20 -4.58 28.12
CA TRP A 99 -7.99 -5.81 28.90
C TRP A 99 -9.32 -6.43 29.27
N PHE A 100 -9.31 -7.73 29.45
CA PHE A 100 -10.46 -8.44 30.02
C PHE A 100 -10.46 -8.36 31.54
N THR A 101 -11.64 -8.31 32.13
CA THR A 101 -11.89 -8.65 33.53
C THR A 101 -13.02 -9.64 33.59
N GLY A 102 -12.95 -10.58 34.50
CA GLY A 102 -13.96 -11.61 34.59
C GLY A 102 -14.13 -12.18 35.97
N ILE A 103 -15.30 -12.80 36.17
CA ILE A 103 -15.67 -13.59 37.34
C ILE A 103 -16.59 -14.71 36.89
N CYS A 104 -16.53 -15.85 37.56
CA CYS A 104 -17.57 -16.88 37.48
C CYS A 104 -17.61 -17.65 38.78
N THR A 105 -18.65 -18.43 38.95
CA THR A 105 -18.81 -19.27 40.16
C THR A 105 -17.67 -20.25 40.29
N GLY A 106 -17.05 -20.30 41.44
CA GLY A 106 -15.94 -21.19 41.78
C GLY A 106 -14.57 -20.63 41.43
N VAL A 107 -14.48 -19.41 40.90
CA VAL A 107 -13.21 -18.83 40.46
C VAL A 107 -13.00 -17.45 41.06
N LEU A 108 -11.79 -17.17 41.49
CA LEU A 108 -11.40 -15.83 41.89
C LEU A 108 -11.53 -14.84 40.74
N HIS A 109 -11.87 -13.61 41.07
CA HIS A 109 -11.91 -12.51 40.13
C HIS A 109 -10.55 -12.36 39.43
N TRP A 110 -10.53 -12.23 38.10
CA TRP A 110 -9.30 -12.14 37.32
C TRP A 110 -9.27 -10.93 36.41
N ARG A 111 -8.07 -10.61 35.99
CA ARG A 111 -7.80 -9.57 34.98
C ARG A 111 -6.85 -10.13 33.92
N GLY A 112 -7.13 -9.85 32.67
CA GLY A 112 -6.29 -10.21 31.54
C GLY A 112 -5.09 -9.29 31.36
N PRO A 113 -4.20 -9.65 30.43
CA PRO A 113 -3.10 -8.79 30.01
C PRO A 113 -3.65 -7.50 29.35
N THR A 114 -2.82 -6.49 29.31
CA THR A 114 -3.16 -5.27 28.59
C THR A 114 -2.71 -5.40 27.15
N ILE A 115 -3.67 -5.25 26.24
CA ILE A 115 -3.48 -5.34 24.79
C ILE A 115 -3.56 -3.94 24.21
N GLY A 116 -2.54 -3.51 23.46
CA GLY A 116 -2.53 -2.26 22.73
C GLY A 116 -2.98 -2.45 21.29
N PHE A 117 -3.73 -1.49 20.78
CA PHE A 117 -4.17 -1.42 19.39
C PHE A 117 -3.55 -0.20 18.72
N ARG A 118 -2.99 -0.39 17.57
CA ARG A 118 -2.38 0.66 16.76
C ARG A 118 -3.00 0.69 15.38
N ASP A 119 -3.24 1.90 14.90
CA ASP A 119 -3.50 2.12 13.49
C ASP A 119 -2.18 2.02 12.73
N ALA A 120 -2.13 1.19 11.72
CA ALA A 120 -0.97 0.95 10.87
C ALA A 120 0.35 0.66 11.62
N GLY A 121 0.67 -0.59 11.82
CA GLY A 121 2.05 -1.01 12.08
C GLY A 121 3.00 -0.50 10.97
N LEU A 122 4.28 -0.41 11.28
CA LEU A 122 5.31 -0.05 10.29
C LEU A 122 5.24 -0.90 9.03
N ASN A 123 4.69 -2.11 9.16
CA ASN A 123 4.48 -3.05 8.07
C ASN A 123 3.36 -2.60 7.12
N ASP A 124 2.25 -2.07 7.65
CA ASP A 124 1.14 -1.50 6.87
C ASP A 124 1.57 -0.22 6.16
N LEU A 125 2.27 0.65 6.86
CA LEU A 125 2.73 1.91 6.30
C LEU A 125 3.76 1.70 5.19
N LEU A 126 4.64 0.72 5.33
CA LEU A 126 5.73 0.45 4.40
C LEU A 126 5.39 -0.61 3.35
N LEU A 127 4.57 -1.60 3.67
CA LEU A 127 4.34 -2.74 2.78
C LEU A 127 3.00 -2.68 2.05
N ASP A 128 1.91 -2.26 2.68
CA ASP A 128 0.60 -2.23 2.05
C ASP A 128 0.25 -0.89 1.41
N SER A 129 0.49 0.21 2.09
CA SER A 129 0.14 1.54 1.60
C SER A 129 1.21 2.17 0.70
N ALA A 130 2.49 1.95 1.02
CA ALA A 130 3.59 2.49 0.22
C ALA A 130 4.05 1.52 -0.89
N TYR A 131 3.81 0.23 -0.71
CA TYR A 131 4.31 -0.84 -1.58
C TYR A 131 3.22 -1.80 -2.07
N SER A 132 1.97 -1.35 -2.15
CA SER A 132 0.90 -2.15 -2.74
C SER A 132 1.17 -2.44 -4.22
N ALA A 133 0.54 -3.48 -4.75
CA ALA A 133 0.63 -3.85 -6.16
C ALA A 133 0.31 -2.69 -7.13
N THR A 134 -0.34 -1.64 -6.64
CA THR A 134 -0.65 -0.42 -7.37
C THR A 134 0.36 0.70 -7.18
N ARG A 135 1.28 0.61 -6.20
CA ARG A 135 2.26 1.66 -5.89
C ARG A 135 3.72 1.29 -6.17
N GLY A 136 3.97 0.11 -6.70
CA GLY A 136 5.17 -0.07 -7.47
C GLY A 136 6.40 -0.63 -6.81
N LEU A 137 6.32 -1.57 -5.85
CA LEU A 137 7.44 -2.47 -5.61
C LEU A 137 7.09 -3.95 -5.80
N VAL A 138 5.81 -4.27 -5.94
CA VAL A 138 5.35 -5.60 -6.33
C VAL A 138 4.75 -5.51 -7.75
N GLY A 139 5.59 -5.67 -8.74
CA GLY A 139 5.18 -5.86 -10.14
C GLY A 139 5.17 -4.64 -11.05
N THR A 140 5.23 -3.44 -10.53
CA THR A 140 5.47 -2.22 -11.33
C THR A 140 6.43 -1.31 -10.58
N ALA A 141 7.62 -1.16 -11.10
CA ALA A 141 8.72 -0.46 -10.43
C ALA A 141 8.51 1.04 -10.19
N LEU A 142 7.38 1.61 -10.55
CA LEU A 142 7.06 3.03 -10.40
C LEU A 142 5.56 3.24 -10.23
N PRO A 143 5.11 4.30 -9.55
CA PRO A 143 3.70 4.59 -9.40
C PRO A 143 3.00 4.57 -10.76
N ALA A 144 1.88 3.86 -10.86
CA ALA A 144 0.99 3.90 -12.01
C ALA A 144 0.26 5.27 -12.10
N ALA A 145 1.01 6.36 -11.99
CA ALA A 145 0.48 7.67 -12.33
C ALA A 145 0.44 7.77 -13.85
N THR A 146 -0.67 8.25 -14.38
CA THR A 146 -0.75 8.60 -15.81
C THR A 146 0.43 9.51 -16.14
N ALA A 147 1.09 9.28 -17.28
CA ALA A 147 2.15 10.18 -17.75
C ALA A 147 1.67 11.63 -17.65
N ASP A 148 2.54 12.51 -17.18
CA ASP A 148 2.25 13.93 -16.93
C ASP A 148 1.20 14.24 -15.84
N ALA A 149 0.72 13.26 -15.07
CA ALA A 149 -0.10 13.55 -13.91
C ALA A 149 0.74 14.13 -12.77
N ALA A 150 0.15 15.00 -11.96
CA ALA A 150 0.82 15.61 -10.81
C ALA A 150 1.39 14.54 -9.86
N GLY A 151 2.72 14.48 -9.74
CA GLY A 151 3.45 13.49 -8.94
C GLY A 151 3.94 12.25 -9.67
N GLY A 152 3.68 12.12 -10.98
CA GLY A 152 4.28 11.11 -11.84
C GLY A 152 5.64 11.54 -12.37
N LEU A 153 6.50 10.59 -12.71
CA LEU A 153 7.63 10.88 -13.59
C LEU A 153 7.09 11.29 -14.95
N ALA A 154 7.69 12.28 -15.59
CA ALA A 154 7.39 12.66 -16.97
C ALA A 154 7.83 11.53 -17.91
N ILE A 155 6.98 10.51 -18.03
CA ILE A 155 7.19 9.34 -18.87
C ILE A 155 6.17 9.41 -19.99
N SER A 156 6.52 8.97 -21.18
CA SER A 156 5.61 8.98 -22.34
C SER A 156 4.30 8.25 -22.05
N ASP A 157 3.26 8.65 -22.74
CA ASP A 157 1.93 8.02 -22.75
C ASP A 157 1.94 6.51 -23.01
N ALA A 158 3.05 5.94 -23.46
CA ALA A 158 3.26 4.51 -23.66
C ALA A 158 4.10 3.86 -22.54
N GLY A 159 4.32 4.54 -21.41
CA GLY A 159 5.07 4.01 -20.26
C GLY A 159 6.58 4.07 -20.37
N GLY A 160 7.12 4.77 -21.32
CA GLY A 160 8.54 5.08 -21.44
C GLY A 160 8.83 6.56 -21.14
N LEU A 161 10.05 6.93 -20.87
CA LEU A 161 10.46 8.32 -20.88
C LEU A 161 10.06 8.94 -22.22
N ASP A 162 9.46 10.14 -22.23
CA ASP A 162 9.10 10.85 -23.46
C ASP A 162 10.36 11.20 -24.30
N LEU A 163 11.11 10.14 -24.56
CA LEU A 163 12.21 10.14 -25.50
C LEU A 163 11.72 9.99 -26.94
N ASP A 164 10.51 9.43 -27.13
CA ASP A 164 10.01 9.16 -28.48
C ASP A 164 9.73 10.46 -29.24
N ALA A 165 9.06 11.41 -28.61
CA ALA A 165 8.82 12.70 -29.25
C ALA A 165 10.13 13.52 -29.39
N LYS A 166 11.03 13.43 -28.40
CA LYS A 166 12.33 14.13 -28.50
C LYS A 166 13.32 13.38 -29.36
N LEU A 167 13.29 12.04 -29.36
CA LEU A 167 14.13 11.22 -30.25
C LEU A 167 13.61 11.29 -31.69
N ALA A 168 12.31 11.28 -31.90
CA ALA A 168 11.72 11.57 -33.18
C ALA A 168 12.12 12.98 -33.68
N ASN A 169 12.10 13.98 -32.84
CA ASN A 169 12.54 15.34 -33.16
C ASN A 169 14.07 15.49 -33.33
N THR A 170 14.88 14.59 -32.74
CA THR A 170 16.35 14.64 -32.90
C THR A 170 16.89 13.68 -33.95
N ASN A 171 16.25 12.52 -34.13
CA ASN A 171 16.64 11.53 -35.14
C ASN A 171 15.86 11.62 -36.44
N GLU A 172 14.67 12.19 -36.40
CA GLU A 172 14.07 12.58 -37.65
C GLU A 172 14.79 13.82 -38.20
N ILE A 173 15.80 13.57 -38.98
CA ILE A 173 16.03 14.45 -40.10
C ILE A 173 14.78 14.30 -40.96
N THR A 174 13.73 15.02 -40.63
CA THR A 174 12.51 15.03 -41.43
C THR A 174 12.91 15.35 -42.87
N VAL A 175 12.20 14.76 -43.81
CA VAL A 175 12.40 15.11 -45.24
C VAL A 175 12.50 16.62 -45.39
N ALA A 176 11.70 17.39 -44.63
CA ALA A 176 11.76 18.84 -44.59
C ALA A 176 13.09 19.41 -44.08
N ARG A 177 13.69 18.82 -43.02
CA ARG A 177 15.01 19.23 -42.50
C ARG A 177 16.14 18.81 -43.44
N MET A 178 16.07 17.62 -44.01
CA MET A 178 17.03 17.13 -44.96
C MET A 178 16.98 18.00 -46.23
N CYS A 179 15.78 18.35 -46.66
CA CYS A 179 15.58 19.26 -47.77
C CYS A 179 16.10 20.67 -47.49
N ALA A 180 15.93 21.18 -46.28
CA ALA A 180 16.44 22.48 -45.88
C ALA A 180 17.97 22.50 -45.66
N LEU A 181 18.57 21.39 -45.24
CA LEU A 181 20.01 21.26 -44.98
C LEU A 181 20.81 20.95 -46.24
N THR A 182 20.23 20.27 -47.20
CA THR A 182 20.95 19.76 -48.38
C THR A 182 20.65 20.51 -49.66
N ASP A 183 19.70 21.42 -49.63
CA ASP A 183 19.28 22.16 -50.81
C ASP A 183 19.05 21.30 -52.10
N TRP A 184 18.68 20.02 -51.84
CA TRP A 184 18.55 19.00 -52.90
C TRP A 184 17.17 18.98 -53.52
N ILE A 185 16.34 19.93 -53.16
CA ILE A 185 15.03 20.09 -53.74
C ILE A 185 15.09 21.08 -54.89
N ASN A 186 14.22 20.86 -55.84
CA ASN A 186 13.99 21.81 -56.93
C ASN A 186 13.72 23.23 -56.38
N GLY A 187 14.54 24.19 -56.74
CA GLY A 187 14.53 25.54 -56.20
C GLY A 187 15.42 25.78 -54.98
N GLY A 188 16.13 24.76 -54.44
CA GLY A 188 17.13 24.91 -53.40
C GLY A 188 18.40 25.57 -53.91
N ARG A 189 19.32 25.90 -52.97
CA ARG A 189 20.54 26.62 -53.31
C ARG A 189 21.44 25.87 -54.29
N LEU A 190 21.52 24.52 -54.15
CA LEU A 190 22.31 23.69 -55.05
C LEU A 190 21.70 23.64 -56.45
N ASP A 191 20.38 23.54 -56.54
CA ASP A 191 19.65 23.55 -57.80
C ASP A 191 19.83 24.90 -58.54
N LEU A 192 19.69 26.00 -57.79
CA LEU A 192 19.93 27.32 -58.30
C LEU A 192 21.37 27.55 -58.81
N ILE A 193 22.35 26.94 -58.11
CA ILE A 193 23.75 27.00 -58.54
C ILE A 193 23.97 26.15 -59.81
N ILE A 194 23.38 24.97 -59.86
CA ILE A 194 23.44 24.09 -61.01
C ILE A 194 22.76 24.75 -62.21
N ASP A 195 21.61 25.39 -62.04
CA ASP A 195 20.88 26.13 -63.09
C ASP A 195 21.72 27.30 -63.54
N LEU A 196 22.37 28.03 -62.62
CA LEU A 196 23.23 29.14 -62.99
C LEU A 196 24.45 28.73 -63.85
N ILE A 197 25.08 27.57 -63.38
CA ILE A 197 26.21 26.98 -64.12
C ILE A 197 25.74 26.50 -65.51
N ASN A 198 24.59 25.86 -65.56
CA ASN A 198 24.02 25.36 -66.79
C ASN A 198 23.67 26.50 -67.75
N ALA A 199 23.06 27.58 -67.25
CA ALA A 199 22.78 28.78 -68.03
C ALA A 199 24.06 29.43 -68.49
N ALA A 200 25.10 29.53 -67.64
CA ALA A 200 26.38 30.13 -68.06
C ALA A 200 27.10 29.25 -69.05
N THR A 201 27.08 27.92 -68.89
CA THR A 201 27.73 27.02 -69.88
C THR A 201 26.93 26.95 -71.20
N THR A 202 25.62 27.02 -71.11
CA THR A 202 24.80 27.07 -72.34
C THR A 202 25.04 28.38 -73.14
N GLY A 203 25.20 29.49 -72.44
CA GLY A 203 25.62 30.74 -73.01
C GLY A 203 27.00 30.70 -73.60
N LEU A 204 27.95 30.05 -72.96
CA LEU A 204 29.32 29.85 -73.44
C LEU A 204 29.37 28.87 -74.61
N ALA A 205 28.53 27.84 -74.65
CA ALA A 205 28.49 26.89 -75.79
C ALA A 205 27.77 27.43 -76.98
N GLY A 206 26.96 28.42 -76.77
CA GLY A 206 26.12 28.95 -77.87
C GLY A 206 26.76 30.00 -78.82
N ALA A 207 27.46 30.98 -78.26
CA ALA A 207 27.90 32.13 -79.05
C ALA A 207 29.40 32.52 -78.74
N ALA A 208 29.88 32.33 -77.53
CA ALA A 208 31.20 32.82 -77.15
C ALA A 208 32.36 31.87 -77.45
N MET A 209 32.08 30.59 -77.65
CA MET A 209 33.09 29.59 -78.03
C MET A 209 33.23 29.38 -79.57
N ARG A 210 32.36 29.92 -80.36
CA ARG A 210 32.60 30.06 -81.77
C ARG A 210 33.22 31.40 -81.95
N GLY A 211 34.52 31.44 -81.91
CA GLY A 211 35.21 32.59 -82.43
C GLY A 211 34.67 32.94 -83.82
N THR A 212 34.23 34.15 -84.00
CA THR A 212 34.00 34.65 -85.27
C THR A 212 35.34 34.70 -86.03
N ASP A 213 35.70 33.54 -86.62
CA ASP A 213 36.66 33.61 -87.68
C ASP A 213 35.97 34.35 -88.89
N GLY A 214 36.30 35.58 -88.94
CA GLY A 214 35.97 36.39 -90.10
C GLY A 214 37.10 36.44 -91.12
#